data_d5ec14c4c81dcb60d07c6894669d9250
#
_entry.id   d5ec14c4c81dcb60d07c6894669d9250
#
_cell.length_a   1.000
_cell.length_b   1.000
_cell.length_c   1.000
_cell.angle_alpha   90.00
_cell.angle_beta   90.00
_cell.angle_gamma   90.00
#
_symmetry.space_group_name_H-M   'P 1'
#
loop_
_entity.id
_entity.type
_entity.pdbx_description
1 polymer ?
#
loop_
_entity_poly.entity_id
_entity_poly.type
_entity_poly.pdbx_seq_one_letter_code
_entity_poly.pdbx_strand_id
1 'polypeptide(L)'
;AGKVGVSLGKYFKDKGRNVGGYYSLTRASAAWAAAFTQTTCYESLEEIISSCGMILFTVPDSAIAEVWQQAKPYVSGKVIGHCSGLYSSDIFSDWDSMNCHVCSVHPLAAISSKENAWRELSGVLFTLEGDSSYVKDLETFFHSMGNRTRIISKEDKIKYHAAAAISSNYMTALFSMSEQLLLDCGFAQEEARSELYALAKGNLDHILTQGCVQSLTGPLERNDCATVEKHISALNVKQRKIYTSCAGYLTDLAQSKHPDRDYTEMRKLCRNGEHSPGAECAETV
;
A
#
# COMPACT_ATOMS: atom_id res chain seq x y z
N ALA A 1 -8.43 0.57 17.61
CA ALA A 1 -9.32 1.08 16.57
C ALA A 1 -8.61 2.16 15.73
N GLY A 2 -7.73 1.70 14.84
CA GLY A 2 -7.00 2.52 13.87
C GLY A 2 -7.81 2.78 12.58
N LYS A 3 -7.17 3.45 11.60
CA LYS A 3 -7.81 3.78 10.30
C LYS A 3 -8.38 2.53 9.61
N VAL A 4 -7.61 1.45 9.52
CA VAL A 4 -8.03 0.20 8.85
C VAL A 4 -9.23 -0.43 9.56
N GLY A 5 -9.15 -0.63 10.88
CA GLY A 5 -10.23 -1.29 11.64
C GLY A 5 -11.54 -0.53 11.60
N VAL A 6 -11.50 0.79 11.74
CA VAL A 6 -12.71 1.63 11.68
C VAL A 6 -13.30 1.62 10.27
N SER A 7 -12.47 1.78 9.23
CA SER A 7 -12.94 1.77 7.84
C SER A 7 -13.55 0.43 7.44
N LEU A 8 -12.92 -0.69 7.80
CA LEU A 8 -13.45 -2.03 7.55
C LEU A 8 -14.76 -2.26 8.31
N GLY A 9 -14.81 -1.93 9.60
CA GLY A 9 -16.03 -2.12 10.39
C GLY A 9 -17.19 -1.28 9.88
N LYS A 10 -16.95 -0.01 9.49
CA LYS A 10 -17.98 0.84 8.89
C LYS A 10 -18.43 0.29 7.54
N TYR A 11 -17.49 -0.15 6.70
CA TYR A 11 -17.78 -0.76 5.41
C TYR A 11 -18.62 -2.04 5.56
N PHE A 12 -18.24 -2.94 6.46
CA PHE A 12 -18.99 -4.17 6.69
C PHE A 12 -20.42 -3.89 7.17
N LYS A 13 -20.60 -2.92 8.06
CA LYS A 13 -21.93 -2.46 8.51
C LYS A 13 -22.76 -1.92 7.35
N ASP A 14 -22.17 -1.10 6.49
CA ASP A 14 -22.82 -0.53 5.31
C ASP A 14 -23.29 -1.63 4.34
N LYS A 15 -22.51 -2.71 4.24
CA LYS A 15 -22.85 -3.90 3.45
C LYS A 15 -23.77 -4.88 4.19
N GLY A 16 -24.37 -4.47 5.29
CA GLY A 16 -25.35 -5.28 6.06
C GLY A 16 -24.72 -6.44 6.85
N ARG A 17 -23.39 -6.39 7.11
CA ARG A 17 -22.71 -7.42 7.92
C ARG A 17 -22.79 -7.08 9.40
N ASN A 18 -22.90 -8.13 10.22
CA ASN A 18 -22.88 -7.97 11.67
C ASN A 18 -21.44 -7.69 12.12
N VAL A 19 -21.22 -6.52 12.69
CA VAL A 19 -19.96 -6.12 13.33
C VAL A 19 -20.21 -6.00 14.82
N GLY A 20 -19.57 -6.87 15.62
CA GLY A 20 -19.76 -6.91 17.09
C GLY A 20 -19.27 -5.63 17.76
N GLY A 21 -18.07 -5.17 17.39
CA GLY A 21 -17.55 -3.93 17.95
C GLY A 21 -16.03 -3.84 17.96
N TYR A 22 -15.50 -3.08 18.92
CA TYR A 22 -14.08 -2.76 19.00
C TYR A 22 -13.53 -2.92 20.41
N TYR A 23 -12.33 -3.43 20.47
CA TYR A 23 -11.41 -3.30 21.59
C TYR A 23 -10.13 -2.59 21.11
N SER A 24 -9.52 -1.79 21.96
CA SER A 24 -8.26 -1.09 21.66
C SER A 24 -7.52 -0.78 22.95
N LEU A 25 -6.19 -0.77 22.91
CA LEU A 25 -5.35 -0.39 24.05
C LEU A 25 -5.78 0.96 24.66
N THR A 26 -6.18 1.91 23.81
CA THR A 26 -6.76 3.17 24.27
C THR A 26 -8.29 3.08 24.21
N ARG A 27 -8.96 3.04 25.37
CA ARG A 27 -10.41 2.98 25.47
C ARG A 27 -11.13 4.07 24.67
N ALA A 28 -10.61 5.28 24.67
CA ALA A 28 -11.18 6.39 23.89
C ALA A 28 -11.23 6.08 22.39
N SER A 29 -10.21 5.38 21.84
CA SER A 29 -10.21 4.98 20.43
C SER A 29 -11.26 3.90 20.14
N ALA A 30 -11.46 2.93 21.03
CA ALA A 30 -12.48 1.91 20.89
C ALA A 30 -13.90 2.51 21.01
N ALA A 31 -14.11 3.38 21.99
CA ALA A 31 -15.38 4.08 22.21
C ALA A 31 -15.77 4.96 21.01
N TRP A 32 -14.81 5.72 20.46
CA TRP A 32 -15.07 6.53 19.28
C TRP A 32 -15.43 5.65 18.07
N ALA A 33 -14.69 4.56 17.83
CA ALA A 33 -14.96 3.63 16.72
C ALA A 33 -16.33 2.96 16.86
N ALA A 34 -16.67 2.51 18.06
CA ALA A 34 -17.97 1.90 18.38
C ALA A 34 -19.12 2.88 18.15
N ALA A 35 -19.00 4.13 18.61
CA ALA A 35 -20.00 5.17 18.39
C ALA A 35 -20.16 5.48 16.89
N PHE A 36 -19.05 5.65 16.16
CA PHE A 36 -19.06 5.94 14.72
C PHE A 36 -19.71 4.83 13.89
N THR A 37 -19.49 3.57 14.27
CA THR A 37 -20.03 2.40 13.56
C THR A 37 -21.33 1.87 14.15
N GLN A 38 -21.82 2.44 15.26
CA GLN A 38 -23.00 1.97 16.01
C GLN A 38 -22.87 0.49 16.42
N THR A 39 -21.78 0.19 17.14
CA THR A 39 -21.42 -1.14 17.63
C THR A 39 -20.99 -1.09 19.09
N THR A 40 -20.53 -2.21 19.65
CA THR A 40 -20.13 -2.30 21.06
C THR A 40 -18.68 -1.85 21.27
N CYS A 41 -18.43 -1.11 22.35
CA CYS A 41 -17.07 -0.87 22.87
C CYS A 41 -16.82 -1.91 23.96
N TYR A 42 -15.87 -2.82 23.73
CA TYR A 42 -15.48 -3.86 24.67
C TYR A 42 -14.39 -3.38 25.62
N GLU A 43 -14.40 -3.87 26.85
CA GLU A 43 -13.45 -3.46 27.90
C GLU A 43 -12.16 -4.30 27.88
N SER A 44 -12.21 -5.52 27.33
CA SER A 44 -11.06 -6.43 27.27
C SER A 44 -10.99 -7.20 25.96
N LEU A 45 -9.79 -7.76 25.69
CA LEU A 45 -9.55 -8.65 24.55
C LEU A 45 -10.36 -9.96 24.72
N GLU A 46 -10.44 -10.48 25.92
CA GLU A 46 -11.26 -11.66 26.25
C GLU A 46 -12.72 -11.45 25.89
N GLU A 47 -13.29 -10.32 26.30
CA GLU A 47 -14.71 -10.00 26.10
C GLU A 47 -15.07 -9.94 24.61
N ILE A 48 -14.28 -9.25 23.79
CA ILE A 48 -14.53 -9.17 22.34
C ILE A 48 -14.36 -10.52 21.66
N ILE A 49 -13.32 -11.31 22.01
CA ILE A 49 -13.10 -12.63 21.42
C ILE A 49 -14.25 -13.58 21.79
N SER A 50 -14.69 -13.58 23.04
CA SER A 50 -15.78 -14.42 23.49
C SER A 50 -17.11 -14.08 22.79
N SER A 51 -17.33 -12.80 22.50
CA SER A 51 -18.57 -12.30 21.90
C SER A 51 -18.64 -12.44 20.37
N CYS A 52 -17.51 -12.67 19.67
CA CYS A 52 -17.43 -12.65 18.21
C CYS A 52 -16.91 -13.99 17.66
N GLY A 53 -17.41 -14.42 16.51
CA GLY A 53 -16.92 -15.61 15.80
C GLY A 53 -15.63 -15.34 15.03
N MET A 54 -15.45 -14.10 14.56
CA MET A 54 -14.25 -13.67 13.83
C MET A 54 -13.67 -12.40 14.45
N ILE A 55 -12.36 -12.38 14.62
CA ILE A 55 -11.59 -11.24 15.14
C ILE A 55 -10.56 -10.81 14.10
N LEU A 56 -10.56 -9.52 13.77
CA LEU A 56 -9.54 -8.92 12.91
C LEU A 56 -8.58 -8.04 13.73
N PHE A 57 -7.32 -8.41 13.76
CA PHE A 57 -6.26 -7.60 14.34
C PHE A 57 -5.88 -6.49 13.35
N THR A 58 -6.31 -5.28 13.66
CA THR A 58 -6.01 -4.06 12.88
C THR A 58 -5.07 -3.14 13.65
N VAL A 59 -4.22 -3.73 14.46
CA VAL A 59 -3.12 -3.10 15.18
C VAL A 59 -1.93 -2.86 14.25
N PRO A 60 -0.94 -2.04 14.62
CA PRO A 60 0.31 -1.96 13.87
C PRO A 60 0.97 -3.33 13.70
N ASP A 61 1.64 -3.55 12.58
CA ASP A 61 2.27 -4.83 12.22
C ASP A 61 3.18 -5.36 13.34
N SER A 62 3.95 -4.47 13.97
CA SER A 62 4.84 -4.81 15.10
C SER A 62 4.13 -5.31 16.35
N ALA A 63 2.82 -5.04 16.50
CA ALA A 63 2.05 -5.44 17.67
C ALA A 63 1.25 -6.74 17.47
N ILE A 64 1.15 -7.27 16.23
CA ILE A 64 0.30 -8.42 15.92
C ILE A 64 0.70 -9.64 16.76
N ALA A 65 1.99 -9.97 16.82
CA ALA A 65 2.48 -11.13 17.56
C ALA A 65 2.24 -11.02 19.07
N GLU A 66 2.39 -9.82 19.64
CA GLU A 66 2.13 -9.58 21.06
C GLU A 66 0.64 -9.74 21.40
N VAL A 67 -0.23 -9.12 20.59
CA VAL A 67 -1.70 -9.24 20.77
C VAL A 67 -2.16 -10.68 20.60
N TRP A 68 -1.52 -11.43 19.68
CA TRP A 68 -1.78 -12.86 19.52
C TRP A 68 -1.48 -13.66 20.80
N GLN A 69 -0.34 -13.43 21.45
CA GLN A 69 -0.02 -14.11 22.70
C GLN A 69 -1.09 -13.87 23.80
N GLN A 70 -1.63 -12.66 23.86
CA GLN A 70 -2.71 -12.32 24.79
C GLN A 70 -4.05 -12.95 24.40
N ALA A 71 -4.30 -13.14 23.10
CA ALA A 71 -5.55 -13.71 22.57
C ALA A 71 -5.62 -15.24 22.69
N LYS A 72 -4.48 -15.94 22.65
CA LYS A 72 -4.37 -17.40 22.62
C LYS A 72 -5.31 -18.16 23.57
N PRO A 73 -5.50 -17.74 24.84
CA PRO A 73 -6.37 -18.46 25.75
C PRO A 73 -7.86 -18.50 25.34
N TYR A 74 -8.29 -17.63 24.43
CA TYR A 74 -9.69 -17.39 24.13
C TYR A 74 -10.13 -17.77 22.72
N VAL A 75 -9.20 -18.23 21.86
CA VAL A 75 -9.43 -18.34 20.40
C VAL A 75 -10.08 -19.62 19.93
N SER A 76 -10.32 -20.60 20.82
CA SER A 76 -10.88 -21.89 20.41
C SER A 76 -12.25 -21.70 19.72
N GLY A 77 -12.41 -22.32 18.55
CA GLY A 77 -13.62 -22.22 17.72
C GLY A 77 -13.79 -20.87 17.01
N LYS A 78 -12.74 -20.04 16.96
CA LYS A 78 -12.79 -18.69 16.34
C LYS A 78 -12.00 -18.64 15.02
N VAL A 79 -12.27 -17.57 14.28
CA VAL A 79 -11.44 -17.16 13.14
C VAL A 79 -10.66 -15.92 13.54
N ILE A 80 -9.34 -16.00 13.45
CA ILE A 80 -8.45 -14.91 13.82
C ILE A 80 -7.73 -14.42 12.55
N GLY A 81 -7.89 -13.17 12.24
CA GLY A 81 -7.26 -12.55 11.08
C GLY A 81 -6.46 -11.31 11.43
N HIS A 82 -5.58 -10.91 10.54
CA HIS A 82 -4.94 -9.59 10.56
C HIS A 82 -5.03 -8.91 9.21
N CYS A 83 -4.78 -7.58 9.19
CA CYS A 83 -4.85 -6.76 7.97
C CYS A 83 -3.47 -6.34 7.45
N SER A 84 -2.37 -6.93 7.91
CA SER A 84 -1.04 -6.66 7.37
C SER A 84 -0.93 -7.11 5.91
N GLY A 85 -0.39 -6.23 5.06
CA GLY A 85 0.00 -6.60 3.70
C GLY A 85 1.29 -7.42 3.64
N LEU A 86 2.14 -7.30 4.67
CA LEU A 86 3.47 -7.88 4.74
C LEU A 86 3.48 -9.28 5.36
N TYR A 87 2.90 -9.42 6.57
CA TYR A 87 2.93 -10.68 7.31
C TYR A 87 1.94 -11.69 6.75
N SER A 88 2.33 -12.98 6.80
CA SER A 88 1.43 -14.11 6.58
C SER A 88 0.71 -14.48 7.88
N SER A 89 -0.28 -15.37 7.77
CA SER A 89 -0.97 -15.95 8.92
C SER A 89 -0.06 -16.78 9.84
N ASP A 90 1.16 -17.15 9.39
CA ASP A 90 2.17 -17.80 10.24
C ASP A 90 2.60 -16.97 11.46
N ILE A 91 2.30 -15.65 11.47
CA ILE A 91 2.51 -14.79 12.65
C ILE A 91 1.68 -15.26 13.86
N PHE A 92 0.62 -16.00 13.63
CA PHE A 92 -0.20 -16.64 14.64
C PHE A 92 0.38 -18.00 15.04
N SER A 93 1.50 -17.99 15.77
CA SER A 93 2.21 -19.23 16.17
C SER A 93 1.29 -20.22 16.90
N ASP A 94 1.49 -21.54 16.65
CA ASP A 94 0.80 -22.65 17.30
C ASP A 94 -0.74 -22.69 17.10
N TRP A 95 -1.26 -21.94 16.13
CA TRP A 95 -2.71 -21.84 15.88
C TRP A 95 -3.37 -23.20 15.56
N ASP A 96 -2.66 -24.09 14.89
CA ASP A 96 -3.11 -25.43 14.47
C ASP A 96 -3.44 -26.34 15.65
N SER A 97 -2.82 -26.09 16.82
CA SER A 97 -3.13 -26.79 18.08
C SER A 97 -4.31 -26.19 18.86
N MET A 98 -4.87 -25.04 18.42
CA MET A 98 -5.84 -24.24 19.21
C MET A 98 -7.28 -24.36 18.74
N ASN A 99 -7.59 -25.25 17.81
CA ASN A 99 -8.93 -25.38 17.23
C ASN A 99 -9.49 -24.03 16.76
N CYS A 100 -8.70 -23.28 16.02
CA CYS A 100 -9.10 -22.01 15.41
C CYS A 100 -8.62 -21.96 13.96
N HIS A 101 -9.18 -21.04 13.17
CA HIS A 101 -8.70 -20.74 11.83
C HIS A 101 -7.94 -19.41 11.83
N VAL A 102 -6.91 -19.30 11.01
CA VAL A 102 -6.13 -18.04 10.89
C VAL A 102 -6.07 -17.55 9.46
N CYS A 103 -6.04 -16.23 9.30
CA CYS A 103 -5.99 -15.63 7.99
C CYS A 103 -5.34 -14.24 7.99
N SER A 104 -4.91 -13.83 6.81
CA SER A 104 -4.57 -12.45 6.47
C SER A 104 -5.58 -11.92 5.47
N VAL A 105 -6.09 -10.72 5.72
CA VAL A 105 -7.10 -10.04 4.90
C VAL A 105 -6.63 -8.61 4.65
N HIS A 106 -6.02 -8.37 3.50
CA HIS A 106 -5.44 -7.06 3.18
C HIS A 106 -6.21 -6.37 2.06
N PRO A 107 -6.87 -5.22 2.30
CA PRO A 107 -7.45 -4.39 1.26
C PRO A 107 -6.34 -3.71 0.45
N LEU A 108 -6.33 -3.87 -0.86
CA LEU A 108 -5.41 -3.16 -1.76
C LEU A 108 -5.93 -1.73 -1.98
N ALA A 109 -5.85 -0.92 -0.94
CA ALA A 109 -6.35 0.45 -0.91
C ALA A 109 -5.55 1.33 0.05
N ALA A 110 -5.42 2.61 -0.29
CA ALA A 110 -4.80 3.61 0.58
C ALA A 110 -5.80 4.12 1.62
N ILE A 111 -5.83 3.52 2.81
CA ILE A 111 -6.75 3.90 3.88
C ILE A 111 -6.18 5.11 4.65
N SER A 112 -6.51 6.31 4.18
CA SER A 112 -5.97 7.58 4.71
C SER A 112 -6.77 8.19 5.86
N SER A 113 -8.09 7.93 5.95
CA SER A 113 -9.01 8.53 6.92
C SER A 113 -9.84 7.48 7.65
N LYS A 114 -10.12 7.71 8.94
CA LYS A 114 -11.04 6.87 9.73
C LYS A 114 -12.50 7.08 9.29
N GLU A 115 -12.86 8.32 8.95
CA GLU A 115 -14.25 8.70 8.70
C GLU A 115 -14.69 8.45 7.26
N ASN A 116 -13.78 8.52 6.29
CA ASN A 116 -14.17 8.58 4.88
C ASN A 116 -13.69 7.39 4.04
N ALA A 117 -12.53 6.77 4.35
CA ALA A 117 -11.94 5.75 3.49
C ALA A 117 -12.82 4.49 3.30
N TRP A 118 -13.76 4.23 4.20
CA TRP A 118 -14.70 3.12 4.06
C TRP A 118 -15.57 3.21 2.78
N ARG A 119 -15.84 4.43 2.28
CA ARG A 119 -16.61 4.65 1.05
C ARG A 119 -15.89 4.15 -0.20
N GLU A 120 -14.56 4.15 -0.14
CA GLU A 120 -13.68 3.74 -1.24
C GLU A 120 -13.42 2.23 -1.27
N LEU A 121 -13.89 1.48 -0.26
CA LEU A 121 -13.67 0.03 -0.17
C LEU A 121 -14.59 -0.80 -1.07
N SER A 122 -15.64 -0.20 -1.65
CA SER A 122 -16.51 -0.90 -2.58
C SER A 122 -15.76 -1.23 -3.87
N GLY A 123 -15.77 -2.52 -4.28
CA GLY A 123 -15.06 -2.99 -5.47
C GLY A 123 -13.53 -3.10 -5.32
N VAL A 124 -12.97 -2.73 -4.16
CA VAL A 124 -11.56 -2.94 -3.87
C VAL A 124 -11.21 -4.42 -3.89
N LEU A 125 -10.01 -4.74 -4.36
CA LEU A 125 -9.44 -6.08 -4.27
C LEU A 125 -8.99 -6.34 -2.83
N PHE A 126 -9.43 -7.46 -2.27
CA PHE A 126 -8.87 -7.99 -1.02
C PHE A 126 -7.96 -9.17 -1.33
N THR A 127 -6.72 -9.13 -0.88
CA THR A 127 -5.85 -10.30 -0.90
C THR A 127 -6.06 -11.09 0.36
N LEU A 128 -6.21 -12.40 0.18
CA LEU A 128 -6.49 -13.37 1.23
C LEU A 128 -5.32 -14.37 1.30
N GLU A 129 -4.93 -14.75 2.50
CA GLU A 129 -3.95 -15.80 2.75
C GLU A 129 -4.31 -16.44 4.10
N GLY A 130 -4.01 -17.72 4.31
CA GLY A 130 -4.24 -18.38 5.59
C GLY A 130 -4.65 -19.84 5.45
N ASP A 131 -5.33 -20.32 6.49
CA ASP A 131 -5.81 -21.69 6.55
C ASP A 131 -6.63 -22.07 5.30
N SER A 132 -6.15 -23.08 4.59
CA SER A 132 -6.73 -23.55 3.33
C SER A 132 -8.16 -24.08 3.49
N SER A 133 -8.54 -24.50 4.68
CA SER A 133 -9.90 -24.98 4.98
C SER A 133 -10.91 -23.83 5.12
N TYR A 134 -10.44 -22.60 5.40
CA TYR A 134 -11.31 -21.45 5.67
C TYR A 134 -11.19 -20.31 4.65
N VAL A 135 -10.07 -20.18 3.96
CA VAL A 135 -9.81 -19.03 3.05
C VAL A 135 -10.86 -18.89 1.93
N LYS A 136 -11.48 -20.00 1.52
CA LYS A 136 -12.57 -19.99 0.51
C LYS A 136 -13.88 -19.42 1.07
N ASP A 137 -14.15 -19.61 2.34
CA ASP A 137 -15.31 -19.01 2.99
C ASP A 137 -15.14 -17.48 3.09
N LEU A 138 -13.92 -17.01 3.37
CA LEU A 138 -13.59 -15.59 3.30
C LEU A 138 -13.76 -15.02 1.88
N GLU A 139 -13.33 -15.74 0.86
CA GLU A 139 -13.55 -15.35 -0.53
C GLU A 139 -15.04 -15.17 -0.83
N THR A 140 -15.86 -16.13 -0.46
CA THR A 140 -17.32 -16.07 -0.58
C THR A 140 -17.90 -14.88 0.19
N PHE A 141 -17.42 -14.64 1.41
CA PHE A 141 -17.83 -13.49 2.23
C PHE A 141 -17.58 -12.17 1.52
N PHE A 142 -16.37 -11.94 0.98
CA PHE A 142 -16.03 -10.70 0.28
C PHE A 142 -16.77 -10.54 -1.05
N HIS A 143 -16.92 -11.62 -1.83
CA HIS A 143 -17.69 -11.59 -3.07
C HIS A 143 -19.15 -11.21 -2.84
N SER A 144 -19.75 -11.67 -1.73
CA SER A 144 -21.14 -11.31 -1.38
C SER A 144 -21.35 -9.84 -1.03
N MET A 145 -20.26 -9.08 -0.84
CA MET A 145 -20.27 -7.61 -0.66
C MET A 145 -19.90 -6.85 -1.94
N GLY A 146 -19.64 -7.57 -3.05
CA GLY A 146 -19.24 -6.98 -4.33
C GLY A 146 -17.73 -6.69 -4.44
N ASN A 147 -16.92 -7.19 -3.53
CA ASN A 147 -15.46 -7.06 -3.61
C ASN A 147 -14.86 -8.16 -4.47
N ARG A 148 -13.75 -7.83 -5.12
CA ARG A 148 -12.89 -8.81 -5.75
C ARG A 148 -11.92 -9.38 -4.71
N THR A 149 -11.51 -10.64 -4.91
CA THR A 149 -10.53 -11.29 -4.04
C THR A 149 -9.41 -11.93 -4.83
N ARG A 150 -8.26 -12.10 -4.21
CA ARG A 150 -7.17 -12.90 -4.70
C ARG A 150 -6.52 -13.66 -3.55
N ILE A 151 -6.54 -14.98 -3.61
CA ILE A 151 -5.78 -15.81 -2.69
C ILE A 151 -4.34 -15.81 -3.17
N ILE A 152 -3.40 -15.49 -2.28
CA ILE A 152 -1.95 -15.50 -2.55
C ILE A 152 -1.25 -16.44 -1.56
N SER A 153 -0.06 -16.91 -1.94
CA SER A 153 0.77 -17.71 -1.04
C SER A 153 1.43 -16.83 0.04
N LYS A 154 1.82 -17.42 1.14
CA LYS A 154 2.54 -16.72 2.21
C LYS A 154 3.88 -16.17 1.74
N GLU A 155 4.56 -16.89 0.84
CA GLU A 155 5.83 -16.50 0.24
C GLU A 155 5.70 -15.26 -0.65
N ASP A 156 4.55 -15.05 -1.26
CA ASP A 156 4.31 -13.94 -2.17
C ASP A 156 3.94 -12.64 -1.45
N LYS A 157 3.58 -12.68 -0.15
CA LYS A 157 3.12 -11.48 0.58
C LYS A 157 4.14 -10.35 0.56
N ILE A 158 5.42 -10.63 0.70
CA ILE A 158 6.48 -9.60 0.68
C ILE A 158 6.50 -8.88 -0.67
N LYS A 159 6.51 -9.64 -1.79
CA LYS A 159 6.50 -9.06 -3.14
C LYS A 159 5.21 -8.29 -3.42
N TYR A 160 4.08 -8.85 -3.00
CA TYR A 160 2.78 -8.20 -3.11
C TYR A 160 2.76 -6.86 -2.37
N HIS A 161 3.23 -6.84 -1.11
CA HIS A 161 3.25 -5.60 -0.33
C HIS A 161 4.24 -4.57 -0.89
N ALA A 162 5.40 -5.01 -1.39
CA ALA A 162 6.33 -4.13 -2.09
C ALA A 162 5.69 -3.48 -3.34
N ALA A 163 4.93 -4.25 -4.14
CA ALA A 163 4.20 -3.70 -5.28
C ALA A 163 3.16 -2.65 -4.85
N ALA A 164 2.42 -2.91 -3.79
CA ALA A 164 1.46 -1.95 -3.23
C ALA A 164 2.16 -0.66 -2.73
N ALA A 165 3.29 -0.80 -2.03
CA ALA A 165 4.08 0.34 -1.55
C ALA A 165 4.66 1.18 -2.71
N ILE A 166 5.16 0.56 -3.76
CA ILE A 166 5.66 1.24 -4.96
C ILE A 166 4.53 2.05 -5.62
N SER A 167 3.37 1.43 -5.82
CA SER A 167 2.25 2.08 -6.50
C SER A 167 1.53 3.14 -5.65
N SER A 168 1.78 3.23 -4.36
CA SER A 168 1.15 4.18 -3.44
C SER A 168 2.18 5.13 -2.80
N ASN A 169 3.00 4.61 -1.89
CA ASN A 169 3.92 5.43 -1.09
C ASN A 169 5.04 6.05 -1.95
N TYR A 170 5.63 5.29 -2.88
CA TYR A 170 6.71 5.81 -3.73
C TYR A 170 6.19 6.78 -4.78
N MET A 171 4.95 6.59 -5.26
CA MET A 171 4.29 7.61 -6.08
C MET A 171 4.17 8.95 -5.33
N THR A 172 3.82 8.93 -4.04
CA THR A 172 3.78 10.14 -3.22
C THR A 172 5.15 10.81 -3.12
N ALA A 173 6.23 10.03 -3.00
CA ALA A 173 7.59 10.58 -2.94
C ALA A 173 7.99 11.22 -4.28
N LEU A 174 7.70 10.57 -5.41
CA LEU A 174 7.97 11.12 -6.75
C LEU A 174 7.15 12.38 -7.01
N PHE A 175 5.88 12.39 -6.59
CA PHE A 175 5.02 13.55 -6.73
C PHE A 175 5.53 14.75 -5.90
N SER A 176 5.95 14.51 -4.65
CA SER A 176 6.55 15.54 -3.79
C SER A 176 7.83 16.10 -4.37
N MET A 177 8.68 15.25 -4.97
CA MET A 177 9.88 15.70 -5.65
C MET A 177 9.55 16.59 -6.87
N SER A 178 8.56 16.20 -7.67
CA SER A 178 8.12 16.97 -8.84
C SER A 178 7.48 18.30 -8.43
N GLU A 179 6.68 18.31 -7.36
CA GLU A 179 6.10 19.54 -6.78
C GLU A 179 7.20 20.53 -6.40
N GLN A 180 8.24 20.07 -5.69
CA GLN A 180 9.36 20.95 -5.31
C GLN A 180 10.07 21.55 -6.51
N LEU A 181 10.31 20.78 -7.56
CA LEU A 181 10.94 21.29 -8.79
C LEU A 181 10.10 22.38 -9.47
N LEU A 182 8.77 22.27 -9.47
CA LEU A 182 7.90 23.33 -9.99
C LEU A 182 7.89 24.57 -9.10
N LEU A 183 7.92 24.40 -7.77
CA LEU A 183 8.06 25.52 -6.83
C LEU A 183 9.37 26.28 -7.07
N ASP A 184 10.49 25.57 -7.30
CA ASP A 184 11.78 26.14 -7.62
C ASP A 184 11.76 26.91 -8.98
N CYS A 185 10.82 26.56 -9.87
CA CYS A 185 10.54 27.28 -11.12
C CYS A 185 9.56 28.47 -10.94
N GLY A 186 9.08 28.72 -9.71
CA GLY A 186 8.20 29.87 -9.40
C GLY A 186 6.70 29.58 -9.49
N PHE A 187 6.27 28.32 -9.63
CA PHE A 187 4.86 27.98 -9.56
C PHE A 187 4.31 28.14 -8.14
N ALA A 188 3.06 28.55 -8.01
CA ALA A 188 2.38 28.47 -6.72
C ALA A 188 2.07 27.01 -6.35
N GLN A 189 2.01 26.70 -5.05
CA GLN A 189 1.86 25.31 -4.57
C GLN A 189 0.59 24.63 -5.09
N GLU A 190 -0.54 25.33 -5.07
CA GLU A 190 -1.81 24.75 -5.56
C GLU A 190 -1.80 24.54 -7.08
N GLU A 191 -1.19 25.47 -7.82
CA GLU A 191 -0.97 25.36 -9.26
C GLU A 191 -0.10 24.15 -9.58
N ALA A 192 1.08 24.02 -8.95
CA ALA A 192 1.97 22.89 -9.14
C ALA A 192 1.26 21.54 -8.90
N ARG A 193 0.49 21.41 -7.84
CA ARG A 193 -0.29 20.21 -7.54
C ARG A 193 -1.33 19.90 -8.59
N SER A 194 -2.10 20.91 -9.02
CA SER A 194 -3.16 20.74 -10.01
C SER A 194 -2.61 20.23 -11.34
N GLU A 195 -1.55 20.87 -11.83
CA GLU A 195 -0.95 20.54 -13.14
C GLU A 195 -0.25 19.17 -13.10
N LEU A 196 0.49 18.88 -12.03
CA LEU A 196 1.11 17.55 -11.85
C LEU A 196 0.07 16.44 -11.71
N TYR A 197 -1.06 16.71 -11.03
CA TYR A 197 -2.14 15.73 -10.94
C TYR A 197 -2.74 15.44 -12.31
N ALA A 198 -3.02 16.48 -13.10
CA ALA A 198 -3.57 16.30 -14.45
C ALA A 198 -2.64 15.47 -15.34
N LEU A 199 -1.33 15.79 -15.31
CA LEU A 199 -0.29 15.06 -16.06
C LEU A 199 -0.21 13.59 -15.62
N ALA A 200 -0.10 13.35 -14.31
CA ALA A 200 0.03 12.00 -13.75
C ALA A 200 -1.23 11.15 -14.02
N LYS A 201 -2.42 11.74 -13.85
CA LYS A 201 -3.68 11.07 -14.13
C LYS A 201 -3.77 10.64 -15.60
N GLY A 202 -3.42 11.53 -16.54
CA GLY A 202 -3.42 11.20 -17.97
C GLY A 202 -2.47 10.03 -18.28
N ASN A 203 -1.28 10.02 -17.67
CA ASN A 203 -0.34 8.91 -17.84
C ASN A 203 -0.86 7.59 -17.24
N LEU A 204 -1.49 7.64 -16.05
CA LEU A 204 -2.10 6.45 -15.45
C LEU A 204 -3.25 5.89 -16.31
N ASP A 205 -4.07 6.74 -16.90
CA ASP A 205 -5.14 6.34 -17.81
C ASP A 205 -4.55 5.64 -19.08
N HIS A 206 -3.43 6.14 -19.61
CA HIS A 206 -2.71 5.48 -20.70
C HIS A 206 -2.13 4.12 -20.26
N ILE A 207 -1.48 4.05 -19.10
CA ILE A 207 -0.95 2.79 -18.56
C ILE A 207 -2.07 1.75 -18.39
N LEU A 208 -3.23 2.15 -17.91
CA LEU A 208 -4.38 1.27 -17.74
C LEU A 208 -4.89 0.69 -19.07
N THR A 209 -4.84 1.49 -20.14
CA THR A 209 -5.42 1.13 -21.44
C THR A 209 -4.45 0.36 -22.34
N GLN A 210 -3.16 0.68 -22.32
CA GLN A 210 -2.17 0.14 -23.28
C GLN A 210 -0.92 -0.46 -22.63
N GLY A 211 -0.83 -0.43 -21.27
CA GLY A 211 0.29 -0.97 -20.50
C GLY A 211 1.50 -0.04 -20.44
N CYS A 212 2.44 -0.33 -19.55
CA CYS A 212 3.58 0.54 -19.24
C CYS A 212 4.52 0.76 -20.45
N VAL A 213 4.77 -0.29 -21.24
CA VAL A 213 5.71 -0.21 -22.37
C VAL A 213 5.19 0.78 -23.44
N GLN A 214 3.91 0.66 -23.81
CA GLN A 214 3.35 1.52 -24.86
C GLN A 214 3.08 2.95 -24.38
N SER A 215 2.80 3.13 -23.08
CA SER A 215 2.55 4.44 -22.48
C SER A 215 3.83 5.26 -22.28
N LEU A 216 5.00 4.63 -22.33
CA LEU A 216 6.26 5.33 -22.15
C LEU A 216 6.50 6.33 -23.28
N THR A 217 6.78 7.58 -22.93
CA THR A 217 7.14 8.70 -23.81
C THR A 217 8.29 9.49 -23.22
N GLY A 218 8.74 10.52 -23.93
CA GLY A 218 9.75 11.44 -23.40
C GLY A 218 11.20 11.12 -23.83
N PRO A 219 12.19 11.80 -23.22
CA PRO A 219 13.58 11.74 -23.67
C PRO A 219 14.20 10.35 -23.54
N LEU A 220 13.86 9.60 -22.49
CA LEU A 220 14.37 8.23 -22.30
C LEU A 220 13.85 7.29 -23.38
N GLU A 221 12.56 7.36 -23.71
CA GLU A 221 11.96 6.56 -24.78
C GLU A 221 12.60 6.87 -26.15
N ARG A 222 12.87 8.18 -26.43
CA ARG A 222 13.49 8.62 -27.68
C ARG A 222 15.01 8.43 -27.71
N ASN A 223 15.64 7.97 -26.61
CA ASN A 223 17.08 7.83 -26.44
C ASN A 223 17.84 9.18 -26.51
N ASP A 224 17.22 10.25 -26.01
CA ASP A 224 17.78 11.60 -26.01
C ASP A 224 18.70 11.80 -24.79
N CYS A 225 19.93 11.31 -24.89
CA CYS A 225 20.93 11.39 -23.83
C CYS A 225 21.24 12.84 -23.43
N ALA A 226 21.27 13.78 -24.41
CA ALA A 226 21.60 15.17 -24.12
C ALA A 226 20.56 15.86 -23.21
N THR A 227 19.27 15.57 -23.40
CA THR A 227 18.20 16.06 -22.51
C THR A 227 18.30 15.43 -21.13
N VAL A 228 18.51 14.11 -21.04
CA VAL A 228 18.64 13.40 -19.76
C VAL A 228 19.83 13.91 -18.95
N GLU A 229 20.97 14.17 -19.58
CA GLU A 229 22.17 14.75 -18.94
C GLU A 229 21.90 16.15 -18.36
N LYS A 230 21.16 17.00 -19.08
CA LYS A 230 20.73 18.32 -18.57
C LYS A 230 19.80 18.16 -17.35
N HIS A 231 18.88 17.21 -17.38
CA HIS A 231 18.02 16.93 -16.21
C HIS A 231 18.88 16.51 -15.01
N ILE A 232 19.80 15.56 -15.19
CA ILE A 232 20.70 15.09 -14.11
C ILE A 232 21.51 16.25 -13.53
N SER A 233 22.01 17.16 -14.38
CA SER A 233 22.82 18.32 -13.96
C SER A 233 22.01 19.35 -13.17
N ALA A 234 20.71 19.47 -13.41
CA ALA A 234 19.83 20.42 -12.72
C ALA A 234 19.35 19.91 -11.35
N LEU A 235 19.48 18.61 -11.06
CA LEU A 235 18.97 17.98 -9.85
C LEU A 235 20.00 17.98 -8.73
N ASN A 236 19.55 18.15 -7.47
CA ASN A 236 20.40 17.95 -6.31
C ASN A 236 20.75 16.45 -6.12
N VAL A 237 21.69 16.14 -5.22
CA VAL A 237 22.20 14.76 -5.02
C VAL A 237 21.10 13.75 -4.74
N LYS A 238 20.13 14.09 -3.86
CA LYS A 238 19.03 13.19 -3.49
C LYS A 238 18.06 12.97 -4.66
N GLN A 239 17.67 14.02 -5.33
CA GLN A 239 16.78 13.97 -6.49
C GLN A 239 17.43 13.20 -7.65
N ARG A 240 18.72 13.42 -7.89
CA ARG A 240 19.51 12.75 -8.92
C ARG A 240 19.50 11.23 -8.74
N LYS A 241 19.77 10.74 -7.53
CA LYS A 241 19.74 9.30 -7.24
C LYS A 241 18.39 8.67 -7.56
N ILE A 242 17.29 9.30 -7.17
CA ILE A 242 15.93 8.82 -7.49
C ILE A 242 15.69 8.84 -8.99
N TYR A 243 16.02 9.97 -9.64
CA TYR A 243 15.84 10.15 -11.08
C TYR A 243 16.59 9.09 -11.89
N THR A 244 17.89 8.87 -11.60
CA THR A 244 18.72 7.92 -12.36
C THR A 244 18.33 6.47 -12.12
N SER A 245 17.92 6.10 -10.90
CA SER A 245 17.38 4.76 -10.62
C SER A 245 16.09 4.50 -11.40
N CYS A 246 15.17 5.46 -11.41
CA CYS A 246 13.94 5.37 -12.23
C CYS A 246 14.27 5.35 -13.73
N ALA A 247 15.22 6.20 -14.18
CA ALA A 247 15.64 6.27 -15.57
C ALA A 247 16.24 4.95 -16.08
N GLY A 248 17.00 4.24 -15.24
CA GLY A 248 17.51 2.90 -15.54
C GLY A 248 16.37 1.92 -15.84
N TYR A 249 15.34 1.88 -14.98
CA TYR A 249 14.16 1.01 -15.19
C TYR A 249 13.36 1.42 -16.43
N LEU A 250 13.18 2.72 -16.66
CA LEU A 250 12.50 3.23 -17.86
C LEU A 250 13.27 2.92 -19.15
N THR A 251 14.60 2.87 -19.08
CA THR A 251 15.44 2.47 -20.24
C THR A 251 15.20 1.01 -20.63
N ASP A 252 14.94 0.11 -19.66
CA ASP A 252 14.58 -1.27 -19.96
C ASP A 252 13.19 -1.38 -20.61
N LEU A 253 12.24 -0.56 -20.20
CA LEU A 253 10.94 -0.45 -20.86
C LEU A 253 11.09 0.12 -22.28
N ALA A 254 11.93 1.15 -22.46
CA ALA A 254 12.22 1.73 -23.78
C ALA A 254 12.87 0.72 -24.73
N GLN A 255 13.81 -0.09 -24.23
CA GLN A 255 14.40 -1.19 -25.00
C GLN A 255 13.34 -2.24 -25.42
N SER A 256 12.39 -2.53 -24.53
CA SER A 256 11.28 -3.45 -24.87
C SER A 256 10.33 -2.86 -25.91
N LYS A 257 10.17 -1.53 -25.93
CA LYS A 257 9.36 -0.82 -26.94
C LYS A 257 10.06 -0.72 -28.30
N HIS A 258 11.39 -0.57 -28.29
CA HIS A 258 12.23 -0.41 -29.48
C HIS A 258 13.42 -1.39 -29.44
N PRO A 259 13.21 -2.69 -29.73
CA PRO A 259 14.23 -3.74 -29.58
C PRO A 259 15.52 -3.47 -30.38
N ASP A 260 15.39 -2.84 -31.55
CA ASP A 260 16.51 -2.57 -32.46
C ASP A 260 17.30 -1.29 -32.12
N ARG A 261 16.87 -0.52 -31.12
CA ARG A 261 17.53 0.73 -30.75
C ARG A 261 18.60 0.48 -29.69
N ASP A 262 19.79 1.05 -29.87
CA ASP A 262 20.88 0.93 -28.90
C ASP A 262 20.76 1.96 -27.78
N TYR A 263 20.51 1.51 -26.55
CA TYR A 263 20.41 2.31 -25.32
C TYR A 263 21.69 2.23 -24.45
N THR A 264 22.82 1.78 -24.99
CA THR A 264 24.06 1.58 -24.22
C THR A 264 24.51 2.86 -23.52
N GLU A 265 24.55 3.98 -24.26
CA GLU A 265 24.95 5.28 -23.68
C GLU A 265 23.96 5.79 -22.62
N MET A 266 22.66 5.62 -22.84
CA MET A 266 21.64 5.96 -21.84
C MET A 266 21.85 5.19 -20.54
N ARG A 267 22.13 3.88 -20.63
CA ARG A 267 22.44 3.05 -19.46
C ARG A 267 23.69 3.50 -18.71
N LYS A 268 24.73 3.90 -19.43
CA LYS A 268 25.95 4.47 -18.80
C LYS A 268 25.65 5.78 -18.09
N LEU A 269 24.89 6.66 -18.73
CA LEU A 269 24.50 7.95 -18.14
C LEU A 269 23.71 7.77 -16.82
N CYS A 270 22.77 6.85 -16.80
CA CYS A 270 22.01 6.53 -15.59
C CYS A 270 22.93 6.02 -14.46
N ARG A 271 23.84 5.07 -14.72
CA ARG A 271 24.78 4.53 -13.74
C ARG A 271 25.75 5.57 -13.19
N ASN A 272 26.31 6.41 -14.06
CA ASN A 272 27.25 7.47 -13.66
C ASN A 272 26.58 8.53 -12.80
N GLY A 273 25.31 8.84 -13.05
CA GLY A 273 24.52 9.75 -12.25
C GLY A 273 24.27 9.25 -10.81
N GLU A 274 24.30 7.93 -10.57
CA GLU A 274 24.21 7.35 -9.23
C GLU A 274 25.48 7.58 -8.40
N HIS A 275 26.64 7.64 -9.03
CA HIS A 275 27.97 7.61 -8.39
C HIS A 275 28.74 8.94 -8.44
N SER A 276 28.22 9.98 -9.08
CA SER A 276 28.93 11.28 -9.12
C SER A 276 29.06 11.85 -7.70
N PRO A 277 30.29 12.10 -7.22
CA PRO A 277 30.49 12.80 -5.95
C PRO A 277 29.91 14.19 -6.11
N GLY A 278 28.84 14.47 -5.38
CA GLY A 278 28.30 15.82 -5.28
C GLY A 278 29.38 16.73 -4.72
N ALA A 279 29.56 17.88 -5.31
CA ALA A 279 30.26 18.97 -4.67
C ALA A 279 29.64 19.16 -3.28
N GLU A 280 30.42 18.97 -2.23
CA GLU A 280 30.10 19.42 -0.89
C GLU A 280 29.89 20.93 -0.98
N CYS A 281 28.65 21.34 -1.19
CA CYS A 281 28.27 22.75 -0.98
C CYS A 281 28.08 22.91 0.51
N ALA A 282 29.01 23.69 1.07
CA ALA A 282 29.06 24.16 2.43
C ALA A 282 27.67 24.43 3.00
N GLU A 283 27.29 23.65 3.99
CA GLU A 283 26.40 24.10 5.05
C GLU A 283 27.20 25.12 5.86
N THR A 284 26.95 26.39 5.63
CA THR A 284 27.40 27.45 6.51
C THR A 284 26.17 28.25 6.94
N VAL A 285 25.86 28.09 8.24
CA VAL A 285 25.08 28.88 9.19
C VAL A 285 23.59 29.08 8.89
#